data_e8fd73bf5a6ba2c3785bb5fb9a7eb48b
#
_entry.id   e8fd73bf5a6ba2c3785bb5fb9a7eb48b
#
_cell.length_a   1.000
_cell.length_b   1.000
_cell.length_c   1.000
_cell.angle_alpha   90.00
_cell.angle_beta   90.00
_cell.angle_gamma   90.00
#
_symmetry.space_group_name_H-M   'P 1'
#
loop_
_entity.id
_entity.type
_entity.pdbx_description
1 polymer ?
#
loop_
_entity_poly.entity_id
_entity_poly.type
_entity_poly.pdbx_seq_one_letter_code
_entity_poly.pdbx_strand_id
1 'polypeptide(L)'
;MYYDKLSDLGIKLTRRGGSEKTKCPQCSDGRKNKHDKPLSVNITTGEYNCHNCGWKGNVRSFERKRDNKKYEKPDQNMVKASVLKEKVEQWFAKRCISRGTLDKFMIFSKQEWMPQTQKEESCICFPYFRDGELVNIKFRDGAKNFKMVKDAELIFFNLQSIGDKKKVV
;
A
#
# COMPACT_ATOMS: atom_id res chain seq x y z
N MET A 1 7.82 -26.66 -3.90
CA MET A 1 6.77 -27.41 -3.18
C MET A 1 6.84 -27.05 -1.71
N TYR A 2 5.71 -26.97 -1.05
CA TYR A 2 5.64 -26.44 0.33
C TYR A 2 5.44 -27.55 1.37
N TYR A 3 5.81 -28.79 1.06
CA TYR A 3 5.62 -29.95 1.91
C TYR A 3 6.21 -29.75 3.32
N ASP A 4 7.48 -29.35 3.41
CA ASP A 4 8.17 -29.23 4.70
C ASP A 4 7.55 -28.12 5.56
N LYS A 5 7.28 -26.95 4.97
CA LYS A 5 6.62 -25.83 5.67
C LYS A 5 5.22 -26.15 6.18
N LEU A 6 4.46 -26.96 5.44
CA LEU A 6 3.15 -27.45 5.86
C LEU A 6 3.28 -28.48 6.98
N SER A 7 4.29 -29.35 6.92
CA SER A 7 4.59 -30.31 7.95
C SER A 7 5.02 -29.64 9.26
N ASP A 8 5.78 -28.54 9.20
CA ASP A 8 6.18 -27.73 10.36
C ASP A 8 4.97 -27.15 11.12
N LEU A 9 3.82 -26.96 10.45
CA LEU A 9 2.55 -26.59 11.08
C LEU A 9 1.82 -27.77 11.74
N GLY A 10 2.42 -28.95 11.80
CA GLY A 10 1.82 -30.16 12.33
C GLY A 10 0.83 -30.85 11.38
N ILE A 11 0.78 -30.46 10.11
CA ILE A 11 -0.09 -31.07 9.11
C ILE A 11 0.53 -32.38 8.63
N LYS A 12 -0.13 -33.51 8.88
CA LYS A 12 0.33 -34.83 8.42
C LYS A 12 -0.08 -35.04 6.96
N LEU A 13 0.91 -35.07 6.07
CA LEU A 13 0.72 -35.23 4.63
C LEU A 13 1.20 -36.61 4.17
N THR A 14 0.48 -37.22 3.25
CA THR A 14 0.84 -38.53 2.64
C THR A 14 1.47 -38.36 1.24
N ARG A 15 1.21 -37.22 0.60
CA ARG A 15 1.74 -36.90 -0.72
C ARG A 15 2.76 -35.75 -0.64
N ARG A 16 3.65 -35.68 -1.63
CA ARG A 16 4.63 -34.56 -1.72
C ARG A 16 4.18 -33.44 -2.64
N GLY A 17 3.04 -33.55 -3.31
CA GLY A 17 2.49 -32.52 -4.21
C GLY A 17 1.01 -32.70 -4.46
N GLY A 18 0.39 -31.73 -5.19
CA GLY A 18 -1.04 -31.71 -5.44
C GLY A 18 -1.87 -31.31 -4.23
N SER A 19 -3.10 -31.76 -4.18
CA SER A 19 -4.03 -31.47 -3.07
C SER A 19 -4.44 -32.76 -2.36
N GLU A 20 -4.59 -32.67 -1.04
CA GLU A 20 -5.13 -33.79 -0.23
C GLU A 20 -5.98 -33.28 0.93
N LYS A 21 -6.82 -34.19 1.46
CA LYS A 21 -7.54 -33.95 2.71
C LYS A 21 -6.89 -34.73 3.84
N THR A 22 -6.68 -34.08 4.99
CA THR A 22 -6.03 -34.67 6.16
C THR A 22 -6.69 -34.21 7.46
N LYS A 23 -6.24 -34.77 8.59
CA LYS A 23 -6.69 -34.35 9.92
C LYS A 23 -6.18 -32.94 10.21
N CYS A 24 -7.01 -32.11 10.85
CA CYS A 24 -6.62 -30.77 11.26
C CYS A 24 -5.87 -30.85 12.60
N PRO A 25 -4.65 -30.33 12.72
CA PRO A 25 -3.90 -30.32 13.98
C PRO A 25 -4.59 -29.51 15.07
N GLN A 26 -5.44 -28.53 14.70
CA GLN A 26 -6.12 -27.65 15.65
C GLN A 26 -7.40 -28.24 16.25
N CYS A 27 -8.11 -29.13 15.54
CA CYS A 27 -9.43 -29.53 15.99
C CYS A 27 -9.75 -31.03 15.88
N SER A 28 -8.91 -31.84 15.22
CA SER A 28 -9.25 -33.25 14.99
C SER A 28 -9.19 -34.11 16.28
N ASP A 29 -8.34 -33.75 17.23
CA ASP A 29 -8.19 -34.53 18.45
C ASP A 29 -9.42 -34.43 19.39
N GLY A 30 -10.12 -33.30 19.38
CA GLY A 30 -11.34 -33.10 20.17
C GLY A 30 -12.62 -33.64 19.54
N ARG A 31 -12.57 -34.22 18.33
CA ARG A 31 -13.77 -34.65 17.59
C ARG A 31 -14.23 -36.06 17.95
N LYS A 32 -15.56 -36.27 17.94
CA LYS A 32 -16.17 -37.62 18.10
C LYS A 32 -15.77 -38.55 16.95
N ASN A 33 -15.81 -38.05 15.70
CA ASN A 33 -15.38 -38.85 14.55
C ASN A 33 -13.87 -38.69 14.31
N LYS A 34 -13.09 -39.68 14.72
CA LYS A 34 -11.63 -39.70 14.58
C LYS A 34 -11.12 -39.95 13.16
N HIS A 35 -12.00 -40.40 12.24
CA HIS A 35 -11.63 -40.71 10.86
C HIS A 35 -11.85 -39.52 9.89
N ASP A 36 -12.52 -38.48 10.35
CA ASP A 36 -12.79 -37.31 9.52
C ASP A 36 -11.53 -36.52 9.17
N LYS A 37 -11.44 -36.06 7.93
CA LYS A 37 -10.31 -35.29 7.38
C LYS A 37 -10.80 -33.91 6.94
N PRO A 38 -11.07 -32.99 7.87
CA PRO A 38 -11.69 -31.71 7.57
C PRO A 38 -10.72 -30.67 6.95
N LEU A 39 -9.43 -30.95 6.97
CA LEU A 39 -8.41 -30.05 6.47
C LEU A 39 -8.09 -30.35 5.00
N SER A 40 -8.43 -29.42 4.11
CA SER A 40 -8.00 -29.44 2.72
C SER A 40 -6.65 -28.71 2.61
N VAL A 41 -5.68 -29.33 1.94
CA VAL A 41 -4.32 -28.78 1.77
C VAL A 41 -3.91 -28.86 0.30
N ASN A 42 -3.39 -27.81 -0.24
CA ASN A 42 -2.71 -27.78 -1.53
C ASN A 42 -1.21 -27.65 -1.33
N ILE A 43 -0.49 -28.74 -1.50
CA ILE A 43 0.94 -28.82 -1.25
C ILE A 43 1.76 -28.05 -2.28
N THR A 44 1.20 -27.88 -3.48
CA THR A 44 1.83 -27.13 -4.58
C THR A 44 1.77 -25.63 -4.36
N THR A 45 0.63 -25.09 -3.87
CA THR A 45 0.45 -23.66 -3.62
C THR A 45 0.74 -23.25 -2.18
N GLY A 46 0.79 -24.23 -1.24
CA GLY A 46 1.02 -23.99 0.18
C GLY A 46 -0.23 -23.55 0.94
N GLU A 47 -1.40 -23.63 0.34
CA GLU A 47 -2.68 -23.23 0.94
C GLU A 47 -3.29 -24.36 1.76
N TYR A 48 -3.93 -23.99 2.87
CA TYR A 48 -4.70 -24.94 3.67
C TYR A 48 -5.95 -24.27 4.25
N ASN A 49 -7.03 -25.07 4.39
CA ASN A 49 -8.28 -24.62 4.97
C ASN A 49 -9.02 -25.78 5.65
N CYS A 50 -9.33 -25.61 6.94
CA CYS A 50 -10.13 -26.54 7.70
C CYS A 50 -11.61 -26.15 7.65
N HIS A 51 -12.44 -27.01 7.09
CA HIS A 51 -13.88 -26.79 6.98
C HIS A 51 -14.63 -26.93 8.31
N ASN A 52 -13.98 -27.42 9.38
CA ASN A 52 -14.60 -27.58 10.69
C ASN A 52 -14.34 -26.40 11.65
N CYS A 53 -13.08 -26.01 11.83
CA CYS A 53 -12.72 -24.93 12.78
C CYS A 53 -12.38 -23.60 12.09
N GLY A 54 -12.38 -23.56 10.76
CA GLY A 54 -12.03 -22.36 10.01
C GLY A 54 -10.54 -22.03 9.97
N TRP A 55 -9.66 -22.89 10.58
CA TRP A 55 -8.23 -22.66 10.51
C TRP A 55 -7.72 -22.72 9.07
N LYS A 56 -7.15 -21.64 8.60
CA LYS A 56 -6.72 -21.47 7.21
C LYS A 56 -5.46 -20.61 7.11
N GLY A 57 -4.72 -20.78 6.03
CA GLY A 57 -3.54 -19.98 5.75
C GLY A 57 -2.84 -20.40 4.46
N ASN A 58 -1.68 -19.79 4.25
CA ASN A 58 -0.79 -20.12 3.15
C ASN A 58 0.66 -20.02 3.65
N VAL A 59 1.43 -21.08 3.49
CA VAL A 59 2.85 -21.15 3.89
C VAL A 59 3.80 -20.60 2.82
N ARG A 60 3.25 -20.18 1.68
CA ARG A 60 4.02 -19.42 0.71
C ARG A 60 4.43 -18.12 1.40
N SER A 61 5.72 -17.96 1.70
CA SER A 61 6.23 -16.67 2.06
C SER A 61 5.95 -15.75 0.88
N PHE A 62 5.05 -14.79 1.07
CA PHE A 62 4.99 -13.63 0.19
C PHE A 62 6.29 -12.85 0.46
N GLU A 63 7.39 -13.34 -0.07
CA GLU A 63 8.45 -12.44 -0.44
C GLU A 63 7.78 -11.48 -1.42
N ARG A 64 7.35 -10.33 -0.90
CA ARG A 64 7.12 -9.19 -1.78
C ARG A 64 8.45 -9.05 -2.52
N LYS A 65 8.51 -9.53 -3.76
CA LYS A 65 9.56 -9.10 -4.66
C LYS A 65 9.51 -7.59 -4.53
N ARG A 66 10.48 -7.00 -3.84
CA ARG A 66 10.70 -5.58 -3.95
C ARG A 66 10.98 -5.44 -5.43
N ASP A 67 9.94 -5.03 -6.17
CA ASP A 67 10.12 -4.70 -7.55
C ASP A 67 11.24 -3.66 -7.50
N ASN A 68 12.38 -3.99 -8.07
CA ASN A 68 13.48 -3.04 -8.29
C ASN A 68 13.02 -2.03 -9.37
N LYS A 69 11.76 -1.60 -9.25
CA LYS A 69 11.17 -0.59 -10.11
C LYS A 69 11.95 0.69 -9.88
N LYS A 70 12.69 1.09 -10.87
CA LYS A 70 13.37 2.38 -10.87
C LYS A 70 12.29 3.45 -11.03
N TYR A 71 12.04 4.20 -9.96
CA TYR A 71 11.10 5.31 -9.99
C TYR A 71 11.78 6.57 -10.54
N GLU A 72 11.02 7.35 -11.31
CA GLU A 72 11.46 8.69 -11.72
C GLU A 72 11.19 9.66 -10.58
N LYS A 73 12.20 10.47 -10.24
CA LYS A 73 12.04 11.52 -9.21
C LYS A 73 11.68 12.85 -9.89
N PRO A 74 10.72 13.60 -9.36
CA PRO A 74 10.48 14.97 -9.82
C PRO A 74 11.71 15.85 -9.60
N ASP A 75 11.79 16.96 -10.34
CA ASP A 75 12.84 17.98 -10.12
C ASP A 75 12.73 18.52 -8.69
N GLN A 76 13.79 18.33 -7.92
CA GLN A 76 13.88 18.75 -6.51
C GLN A 76 13.76 20.27 -6.33
N ASN A 77 14.14 21.05 -7.33
CA ASN A 77 14.06 22.52 -7.29
C ASN A 77 12.63 23.05 -7.50
N MET A 78 11.72 22.21 -8.00
CA MET A 78 10.35 22.62 -8.30
C MET A 78 9.62 23.17 -7.06
N VAL A 79 9.89 22.63 -5.89
CA VAL A 79 9.27 23.07 -4.63
C VAL A 79 9.92 24.38 -4.12
N LYS A 80 11.25 24.53 -4.26
CA LYS A 80 12.00 25.69 -3.75
C LYS A 80 11.68 26.99 -4.49
N ALA A 81 11.41 26.90 -5.79
CA ALA A 81 11.14 28.05 -6.66
C ALA A 81 9.64 28.42 -6.73
N SER A 82 8.79 27.75 -5.98
CA SER A 82 7.34 27.80 -6.17
C SER A 82 6.66 28.79 -5.25
N VAL A 83 5.70 29.54 -5.79
CA VAL A 83 4.88 30.51 -5.05
C VAL A 83 3.45 29.99 -4.95
N LEU A 84 2.84 30.14 -3.78
CA LEU A 84 1.42 29.87 -3.60
C LEU A 84 0.62 31.09 -4.10
N LYS A 85 -0.29 30.86 -5.07
CA LYS A 85 -1.18 31.93 -5.56
C LYS A 85 -2.15 32.36 -4.48
N GLU A 86 -2.37 33.66 -4.33
CA GLU A 86 -3.28 34.26 -3.32
C GLU A 86 -4.68 33.63 -3.36
N LYS A 87 -5.25 33.42 -4.55
CA LYS A 87 -6.55 32.75 -4.71
C LYS A 87 -6.60 31.36 -4.09
N VAL A 88 -5.49 30.62 -4.14
CA VAL A 88 -5.38 29.29 -3.52
C VAL A 88 -5.26 29.41 -2.01
N GLU A 89 -4.50 30.37 -1.51
CA GLU A 89 -4.39 30.67 -0.10
C GLU A 89 -5.76 31.02 0.50
N GLN A 90 -6.50 31.92 -0.13
CA GLN A 90 -7.87 32.27 0.28
C GLN A 90 -8.82 31.07 0.26
N TRP A 91 -8.66 30.17 -0.73
CA TRP A 91 -9.45 28.93 -0.80
C TRP A 91 -9.19 28.01 0.37
N PHE A 92 -7.96 27.91 0.84
CA PHE A 92 -7.58 27.17 2.04
C PHE A 92 -8.03 27.86 3.33
N ALA A 93 -7.89 29.19 3.41
CA ALA A 93 -8.32 29.98 4.57
C ALA A 93 -9.82 29.82 4.86
N LYS A 94 -10.67 29.77 3.81
CA LYS A 94 -12.11 29.45 3.94
C LYS A 94 -12.39 28.05 4.51
N ARG A 95 -11.38 27.19 4.64
CA ARG A 95 -11.42 25.84 5.23
C ARG A 95 -10.66 25.76 6.54
N CYS A 96 -10.38 26.92 7.14
CA CYS A 96 -9.61 27.03 8.39
C CYS A 96 -8.19 26.44 8.31
N ILE A 97 -7.60 26.41 7.11
CA ILE A 97 -6.21 25.97 6.92
C ILE A 97 -5.34 27.22 6.75
N SER A 98 -4.46 27.44 7.71
CA SER A 98 -3.60 28.63 7.76
C SER A 98 -2.46 28.57 6.73
N ARG A 99 -1.92 29.74 6.38
CA ARG A 99 -0.72 29.87 5.54
C ARG A 99 0.45 29.08 6.13
N GLY A 100 0.68 29.16 7.45
CA GLY A 100 1.75 28.41 8.11
C GLY A 100 1.63 26.89 7.94
N THR A 101 0.39 26.36 7.86
CA THR A 101 0.18 24.94 7.53
C THR A 101 0.59 24.64 6.10
N LEU A 102 0.23 25.51 5.15
CA LEU A 102 0.58 25.32 3.73
C LEU A 102 2.10 25.36 3.52
N ASP A 103 2.77 26.30 4.18
CA ASP A 103 4.24 26.41 4.15
C ASP A 103 4.92 25.20 4.77
N LYS A 104 4.42 24.71 5.93
CA LYS A 104 4.93 23.50 6.59
C LYS A 104 4.90 22.28 5.66
N PHE A 105 3.85 22.14 4.86
CA PHE A 105 3.70 21.04 3.91
C PHE A 105 4.21 21.38 2.51
N MET A 106 4.82 22.54 2.33
CA MET A 106 5.38 23.01 1.06
C MET A 106 4.36 22.96 -0.08
N ILE A 107 3.08 23.32 0.21
CA ILE A 107 2.02 23.39 -0.80
C ILE A 107 2.28 24.59 -1.68
N PHE A 108 2.20 24.40 -2.99
CA PHE A 108 2.45 25.46 -3.97
C PHE A 108 1.46 25.45 -5.14
N SER A 109 1.57 26.40 -6.04
CA SER A 109 0.75 26.52 -7.25
C SER A 109 1.63 26.46 -8.48
N LYS A 110 1.17 25.74 -9.52
CA LYS A 110 1.83 25.63 -10.81
C LYS A 110 0.82 25.53 -11.94
N GLN A 111 1.17 26.00 -13.14
CA GLN A 111 0.46 25.62 -14.36
C GLN A 111 0.93 24.21 -14.75
N GLU A 112 -0.03 23.32 -15.01
CA GLU A 112 0.29 21.94 -15.30
C GLU A 112 -0.71 21.36 -16.29
N TRP A 113 -0.23 20.62 -17.29
CA TRP A 113 -1.08 19.92 -18.24
C TRP A 113 -1.96 18.87 -17.56
N MET A 114 -3.27 19.01 -17.74
CA MET A 114 -4.23 18.08 -17.16
C MET A 114 -4.87 17.22 -18.25
N PRO A 115 -4.68 15.88 -18.23
CA PRO A 115 -5.23 14.99 -19.26
C PRO A 115 -6.75 15.02 -19.37
N GLN A 116 -7.44 15.29 -18.26
CA GLN A 116 -8.90 15.31 -18.20
C GLN A 116 -9.50 16.51 -18.94
N THR A 117 -8.81 17.64 -18.96
CA THR A 117 -9.25 18.87 -19.63
C THR A 117 -8.50 19.13 -20.94
N GLN A 118 -7.45 18.35 -21.22
CA GLN A 118 -6.57 18.46 -22.38
C GLN A 118 -5.99 19.87 -22.57
N LYS A 119 -5.64 20.54 -21.46
CA LYS A 119 -5.01 21.87 -21.46
C LYS A 119 -4.19 22.09 -20.19
N GLU A 120 -3.42 23.17 -20.16
CA GLU A 120 -2.74 23.64 -18.97
C GLU A 120 -3.74 24.30 -18.00
N GLU A 121 -3.75 23.82 -16.77
CA GLU A 121 -4.59 24.33 -15.69
C GLU A 121 -3.75 24.85 -14.53
N SER A 122 -4.29 25.82 -13.82
CA SER A 122 -3.68 26.27 -12.57
C SER A 122 -3.96 25.23 -11.48
N CYS A 123 -2.94 24.50 -11.09
CA CYS A 123 -3.04 23.41 -10.12
C CYS A 123 -2.49 23.79 -8.74
N ILE A 124 -3.13 23.24 -7.71
CA ILE A 124 -2.56 23.11 -6.37
C ILE A 124 -1.68 21.87 -6.38
N CYS A 125 -0.46 22.01 -5.89
CA CYS A 125 0.56 20.97 -5.87
C CYS A 125 0.82 20.50 -4.44
N PHE A 126 0.70 19.20 -4.22
CA PHE A 126 0.96 18.53 -2.95
C PHE A 126 2.22 17.67 -3.10
N PRO A 127 3.38 18.12 -2.59
CA PRO A 127 4.61 17.36 -2.69
C PRO A 127 4.63 16.20 -1.69
N TYR A 128 5.22 15.08 -2.11
CA TYR A 128 5.42 13.88 -1.31
C TYR A 128 6.90 13.66 -1.08
N PHE A 129 7.29 13.54 0.17
CA PHE A 129 8.68 13.40 0.56
C PHE A 129 8.93 12.04 1.24
N ARG A 130 10.11 11.48 0.98
CA ARG A 130 10.68 10.36 1.71
C ARG A 130 12.12 10.72 2.08
N ASP A 131 12.46 10.61 3.36
CA ASP A 131 13.82 10.90 3.87
C ASP A 131 14.37 12.28 3.45
N GLY A 132 13.47 13.26 3.38
CA GLY A 132 13.79 14.64 2.95
C GLY A 132 13.86 14.87 1.45
N GLU A 133 13.75 13.83 0.62
CA GLU A 133 13.73 13.95 -0.84
C GLU A 133 12.31 13.99 -1.40
N LEU A 134 12.09 14.84 -2.40
CA LEU A 134 10.84 14.89 -3.15
C LEU A 134 10.73 13.65 -4.04
N VAL A 135 9.75 12.80 -3.80
CA VAL A 135 9.56 11.53 -4.53
C VAL A 135 8.35 11.55 -5.45
N ASN A 136 7.37 12.43 -5.20
CA ASN A 136 6.21 12.60 -6.07
C ASN A 136 5.54 13.95 -5.86
N ILE A 137 4.66 14.35 -6.78
CA ILE A 137 3.79 15.52 -6.62
C ILE A 137 2.40 15.14 -7.10
N LYS A 138 1.40 15.43 -6.29
CA LYS A 138 -0.01 15.34 -6.69
C LYS A 138 -0.50 16.72 -7.11
N PHE A 139 -1.00 16.83 -8.32
CA PHE A 139 -1.58 18.03 -8.89
C PHE A 139 -3.10 17.96 -8.78
N ARG A 140 -3.73 19.08 -8.43
CA ARG A 140 -5.18 19.22 -8.36
C ARG A 140 -5.59 20.52 -9.02
N ASP A 141 -6.45 20.47 -10.05
CA ASP A 141 -7.03 21.63 -10.69
C ASP A 141 -8.29 22.17 -9.97
N GLY A 142 -8.85 23.27 -10.49
CA GLY A 142 -10.08 23.88 -9.96
C GLY A 142 -11.33 23.01 -10.14
N ALA A 143 -11.38 22.17 -11.15
CA ALA A 143 -12.48 21.25 -11.46
C ALA A 143 -12.42 19.93 -10.64
N LYS A 144 -11.47 19.81 -9.72
CA LYS A 144 -11.21 18.63 -8.88
C LYS A 144 -10.64 17.44 -9.63
N ASN A 145 -10.03 17.64 -10.79
CA ASN A 145 -9.23 16.60 -11.42
C ASN A 145 -7.89 16.46 -10.72
N PHE A 146 -7.34 15.25 -10.77
CA PHE A 146 -6.08 14.91 -10.12
C PHE A 146 -5.17 14.18 -11.09
N LYS A 147 -3.87 14.43 -10.98
CA LYS A 147 -2.82 13.58 -11.53
C LYS A 147 -1.62 13.54 -10.59
N MET A 148 -0.74 12.60 -10.79
CA MET A 148 0.57 12.51 -10.13
C MET A 148 1.68 12.48 -11.19
N VAL A 149 2.91 12.69 -10.78
CA VAL A 149 4.05 12.56 -11.69
C VAL A 149 4.10 11.11 -12.19
N LYS A 150 4.23 10.96 -13.52
CA LYS A 150 4.29 9.65 -14.16
C LYS A 150 5.52 8.87 -13.67
N ASP A 151 5.36 7.59 -13.47
CA ASP A 151 6.41 6.65 -13.05
C ASP A 151 7.13 7.02 -11.74
N ALA A 152 6.66 8.03 -11.00
CA ALA A 152 7.16 8.40 -9.69
C ALA A 152 6.69 7.43 -8.60
N GLU A 153 7.38 7.42 -7.47
CA GLU A 153 7.04 6.55 -6.35
C GLU A 153 5.70 6.94 -5.72
N LEU A 154 4.84 5.95 -5.45
CA LEU A 154 3.57 6.15 -4.76
C LEU A 154 3.75 5.86 -3.27
N ILE A 155 3.62 6.91 -2.46
CA ILE A 155 3.66 6.84 -1.00
C ILE A 155 2.46 7.57 -0.40
N PHE A 156 2.25 7.43 0.92
CA PHE A 156 1.25 8.24 1.61
C PHE A 156 1.71 9.70 1.74
N PHE A 157 0.75 10.62 1.62
CA PHE A 157 1.01 12.04 1.85
C PHE A 157 1.47 12.27 3.29
N ASN A 158 2.51 13.08 3.46
CA ASN A 158 3.05 13.45 4.77
C ASN A 158 3.54 12.25 5.61
N LEU A 159 3.98 11.16 4.97
CA LEU A 159 4.48 9.95 5.64
C LEU A 159 5.61 10.26 6.64
N GLN A 160 6.47 11.23 6.32
CA GLN A 160 7.59 11.67 7.16
C GLN A 160 7.16 12.23 8.53
N SER A 161 5.93 12.74 8.67
CA SER A 161 5.47 13.29 9.95
C SER A 161 5.12 12.23 10.99
N ILE A 162 5.00 10.98 10.57
CA ILE A 162 4.73 9.84 11.46
C ILE A 162 5.98 9.53 12.31
N GLY A 163 7.19 9.74 11.75
CA GLY A 163 8.46 9.44 12.42
C GLY A 163 8.52 7.97 12.86
N ASP A 164 9.22 7.72 13.97
CA ASP A 164 9.39 6.38 14.56
C ASP A 164 8.20 5.91 15.41
N LYS A 165 7.02 6.46 15.21
CA LYS A 165 5.83 6.03 15.95
C LYS A 165 5.46 4.60 15.60
N LYS A 166 5.50 3.72 16.58
CA LYS A 166 5.19 2.29 16.43
C LYS A 166 3.71 2.00 16.19
N LYS A 167 2.82 2.99 16.43
CA LYS A 167 1.38 2.84 16.29
C LYS A 167 0.75 4.16 15.83
N VAL A 168 -0.02 4.09 14.77
CA VAL A 168 -0.89 5.17 14.28
C VAL A 168 -2.34 4.73 14.51
N VAL A 169 -3.09 5.55 15.19
CA VAL A 169 -4.52 5.33 15.46
C VAL A 169 -5.34 6.02 14.38
#